data_658ac4325e4ffcbcef59c4bc9fe1dd40
#
_entry.id   658ac4325e4ffcbcef59c4bc9fe1dd40
#
_cell.length_a   1.000
_cell.length_b   1.000
_cell.length_c   1.000
_cell.angle_alpha   90.00
_cell.angle_beta   90.00
_cell.angle_gamma   90.00
#
_symmetry.space_group_name_H-M   'P 1'
#
loop_
_entity.id
_entity.type
_entity.pdbx_description
1 polymer ?
#
loop_
_entity_poly.entity_id
_entity_poly.type
_entity_poly.pdbx_seq_one_letter_code
_entity_poly.pdbx_strand_id
1 'polypeptide(L)'
;CLKVLLFITLFLLFFGFFAPGFPQIMVFSRTAGITMTTFVVLEIILMVVYGGYAVGKKKSKEIIPPLCIAVFITDIVTFLQLYIMSISRWPRAELVWLNLATLLFVFILQVLAVILFVYLGNFVYFKLNPPEDCIIICDCDADALQLAAHIKRYRKQYRLTRIVSYKDPELKPLIRHNDAVFIFNVPPAQKAAIIEYAYKHYTNIYVQTDVADVMLNTAKFELMDDMSVLHLPVTELSFEQRFVKRAMDLLVSGIATIILSPLMLVIALAIKLDDHGPVFFKQQRATKDGRIFKVYKYRTMKVHEPGEEFSASENDDRITRVGRILR
;
A
#
# COMPACT_ATOMS: atom_id res chain seq x y z
N CYS A 1 -15.01 9.60 16.14
CA CYS A 1 -14.86 9.01 17.48
C CYS A 1 -14.01 7.73 17.48
N LEU A 2 -14.34 6.70 16.69
CA LEU A 2 -13.66 5.40 16.73
C LEU A 2 -12.16 5.47 16.35
N LYS A 3 -11.79 6.32 15.39
CA LYS A 3 -10.38 6.58 15.02
C LYS A 3 -9.56 7.12 16.20
N VAL A 4 -10.13 8.07 16.93
CA VAL A 4 -9.46 8.68 18.08
C VAL A 4 -9.31 7.64 19.20
N LEU A 5 -10.30 6.79 19.40
CA LEU A 5 -10.24 5.72 20.38
C LEU A 5 -9.17 4.69 20.04
N LEU A 6 -9.06 4.28 18.76
CA LEU A 6 -7.97 3.41 18.29
C LEU A 6 -6.61 4.05 18.57
N PHE A 7 -6.44 5.31 18.18
CA PHE A 7 -5.20 6.04 18.38
C PHE A 7 -4.79 6.09 19.86
N ILE A 8 -5.75 6.42 20.76
CA ILE A 8 -5.51 6.42 22.21
C ILE A 8 -5.14 5.02 22.70
N THR A 9 -5.79 3.97 22.18
CA THR A 9 -5.47 2.59 22.55
C THR A 9 -4.06 2.21 22.14
N LEU A 10 -3.63 2.54 20.92
CA LEU A 10 -2.28 2.26 20.43
C LEU A 10 -1.22 2.99 21.27
N PHE A 11 -1.48 4.26 21.58
CA PHE A 11 -0.64 5.07 22.45
C PHE A 11 -0.51 4.48 23.86
N LEU A 12 -1.63 4.12 24.48
CA LEU A 12 -1.65 3.55 25.83
C LEU A 12 -0.97 2.17 25.88
N LEU A 13 -1.14 1.34 24.86
CA LEU A 13 -0.44 0.06 24.76
C LEU A 13 1.08 0.27 24.70
N PHE A 14 1.56 1.16 23.83
CA PHE A 14 3.00 1.40 23.73
C PHE A 14 3.57 1.95 25.03
N PHE A 15 3.09 3.09 25.49
CA PHE A 15 3.64 3.75 26.67
C PHE A 15 3.35 2.99 27.96
N GLY A 16 2.22 2.31 28.08
CA GLY A 16 1.85 1.52 29.26
C GLY A 16 2.82 0.36 29.50
N PHE A 17 3.26 -0.32 28.46
CA PHE A 17 4.23 -1.43 28.60
C PHE A 17 5.68 -0.97 28.69
N PHE A 18 6.04 0.16 28.08
CA PHE A 18 7.40 0.69 28.17
C PHE A 18 7.64 1.57 29.39
N ALA A 19 6.61 2.19 29.96
CA ALA A 19 6.76 3.07 31.11
C ALA A 19 7.45 2.44 32.33
N PRO A 20 7.16 1.19 32.72
CA PRO A 20 7.84 0.53 33.84
C PRO A 20 9.35 0.36 33.64
N GLY A 21 9.78 0.12 32.39
CA GLY A 21 11.19 -0.02 32.02
C GLY A 21 11.93 1.32 31.84
N PHE A 22 11.20 2.41 31.66
CA PHE A 22 11.74 3.74 31.38
C PHE A 22 11.11 4.79 32.32
N PRO A 23 11.56 4.91 33.58
CA PRO A 23 10.96 5.83 34.55
C PRO A 23 10.89 7.28 34.09
N GLN A 24 11.72 7.65 33.12
CA GLN A 24 11.73 8.99 32.51
C GLN A 24 10.44 9.33 31.77
N ILE A 25 9.65 8.33 31.35
CA ILE A 25 8.37 8.52 30.68
C ILE A 25 7.25 8.78 31.70
N MET A 26 7.39 8.27 32.93
CA MET A 26 6.40 8.42 33.99
C MET A 26 6.42 9.81 34.65
N VAL A 27 7.47 10.57 34.45
CA VAL A 27 7.64 11.93 35.00
C VAL A 27 7.57 12.93 33.85
N PHE A 28 7.02 14.12 34.12
CA PHE A 28 7.08 15.24 33.17
C PHE A 28 8.54 15.61 32.87
N SER A 29 9.13 14.95 31.89
CA SER A 29 10.51 15.14 31.47
C SER A 29 10.54 15.54 29.99
N ARG A 30 11.65 16.17 29.57
CA ARG A 30 11.88 16.46 28.14
C ARG A 30 11.83 15.19 27.30
N THR A 31 12.33 14.06 27.81
CA THR A 31 12.29 12.77 27.15
C THR A 31 10.86 12.30 26.92
N ALA A 32 10.01 12.36 27.95
CA ALA A 32 8.60 12.00 27.83
C ALA A 32 7.89 12.88 26.79
N GLY A 33 8.05 14.20 26.89
CA GLY A 33 7.43 15.13 25.96
C GLY A 33 7.83 14.88 24.49
N ILE A 34 9.13 14.72 24.24
CA ILE A 34 9.62 14.50 22.86
C ILE A 34 9.14 13.14 22.32
N THR A 35 9.26 12.05 23.08
CA THR A 35 8.90 10.71 22.61
C THR A 35 7.40 10.57 22.39
N MET A 36 6.56 11.08 23.31
CA MET A 36 5.11 11.07 23.15
C MET A 36 4.68 11.92 21.95
N THR A 37 5.27 13.09 21.76
CA THR A 37 5.00 13.94 20.59
C THR A 37 5.42 13.26 19.30
N THR A 38 6.60 12.61 19.27
CA THR A 38 7.06 11.87 18.09
C THR A 38 6.09 10.73 17.74
N PHE A 39 5.66 9.94 18.71
CA PHE A 39 4.67 8.88 18.49
C PHE A 39 3.40 9.44 17.87
N VAL A 40 2.81 10.47 18.49
CA VAL A 40 1.56 11.10 18.06
C VAL A 40 1.67 11.65 16.63
N VAL A 41 2.70 12.42 16.37
CA VAL A 41 2.89 13.08 15.07
C VAL A 41 3.17 12.06 13.97
N LEU A 42 4.06 11.10 14.25
CA LEU A 42 4.42 10.08 13.26
C LEU A 42 3.25 9.16 12.94
N GLU A 43 2.51 8.70 13.95
CA GLU A 43 1.34 7.86 13.76
C GLU A 43 0.27 8.55 12.92
N ILE A 44 -0.03 9.84 13.19
CA ILE A 44 -0.99 10.63 12.39
C ILE A 44 -0.50 10.75 10.94
N ILE A 45 0.77 11.09 10.73
CA ILE A 45 1.34 11.26 9.38
C ILE A 45 1.25 9.93 8.62
N LEU A 46 1.70 8.83 9.23
CA LEU A 46 1.71 7.53 8.56
C LEU A 46 0.29 7.01 8.29
N MET A 47 -0.65 7.20 9.21
CA MET A 47 -2.05 6.88 8.96
C MET A 47 -2.64 7.63 7.77
N VAL A 48 -2.26 8.90 7.56
CA VAL A 48 -2.70 9.68 6.40
C VAL A 48 -2.02 9.20 5.13
N VAL A 49 -0.71 8.97 5.15
CA VAL A 49 0.09 8.53 4.00
C VAL A 49 -0.36 7.16 3.49
N TYR A 50 -0.63 6.21 4.38
CA TYR A 50 -1.08 4.86 4.02
C TYR A 50 -2.59 4.75 3.76
N GLY A 51 -3.30 5.87 3.59
CA GLY A 51 -4.69 5.90 3.14
C GLY A 51 -5.74 5.89 4.25
N GLY A 52 -5.32 6.11 5.47
CA GLY A 52 -6.17 6.33 6.62
C GLY A 52 -7.12 5.16 6.95
N TYR A 53 -7.93 5.39 7.96
CA TYR A 53 -8.93 4.44 8.44
C TYR A 53 -10.25 4.62 7.67
N ALA A 54 -10.35 4.01 6.48
CA ALA A 54 -11.49 4.15 5.55
C ALA A 54 -12.58 3.09 5.81
N VAL A 55 -13.09 3.06 7.05
CA VAL A 55 -14.21 2.18 7.46
C VAL A 55 -15.46 2.51 6.65
N GLY A 56 -16.16 1.46 6.20
CA GLY A 56 -17.35 1.58 5.37
C GLY A 56 -17.10 1.76 3.88
N LYS A 57 -15.92 2.24 3.48
CA LYS A 57 -15.53 2.42 2.07
C LYS A 57 -14.69 1.28 1.52
N LYS A 58 -13.78 0.73 2.34
CA LYS A 58 -12.89 -0.37 1.98
C LYS A 58 -13.22 -1.62 2.78
N LYS A 59 -12.86 -2.78 2.24
CA LYS A 59 -12.96 -4.05 2.97
C LYS A 59 -11.98 -4.06 4.15
N SER A 60 -12.34 -4.71 5.26
CA SER A 60 -11.46 -4.79 6.45
C SER A 60 -10.06 -5.31 6.10
N LYS A 61 -9.96 -6.27 5.19
CA LYS A 61 -8.68 -6.83 4.72
C LYS A 61 -7.77 -5.82 4.00
N GLU A 62 -8.33 -4.76 3.46
CA GLU A 62 -7.58 -3.69 2.76
C GLU A 62 -7.15 -2.58 3.71
N ILE A 63 -7.82 -2.46 4.88
CA ILE A 63 -7.55 -1.42 5.88
C ILE A 63 -6.46 -1.89 6.87
N ILE A 64 -6.48 -3.17 7.26
CA ILE A 64 -5.61 -3.70 8.32
C ILE A 64 -4.11 -3.62 7.96
N PRO A 65 -3.63 -4.11 6.80
CA PRO A 65 -2.19 -4.13 6.52
C PRO A 65 -1.52 -2.76 6.50
N PRO A 66 -2.10 -1.71 5.84
CA PRO A 66 -1.52 -0.37 5.88
C PRO A 66 -1.43 0.21 7.29
N LEU A 67 -2.44 -0.01 8.14
CA LEU A 67 -2.42 0.43 9.54
C LEU A 67 -1.35 -0.32 10.35
N CYS A 68 -1.21 -1.62 10.15
CA CYS A 68 -0.16 -2.39 10.81
C CYS A 68 1.25 -1.91 10.43
N ILE A 69 1.47 -1.51 9.17
CA ILE A 69 2.74 -0.93 8.72
C ILE A 69 2.99 0.42 9.39
N ALA A 70 1.96 1.27 9.48
CA ALA A 70 2.07 2.57 10.15
C ALA A 70 2.48 2.39 11.63
N VAL A 71 1.76 1.53 12.36
CA VAL A 71 2.05 1.20 13.76
C VAL A 71 3.47 0.64 13.91
N PHE A 72 3.87 -0.30 13.06
CA PHE A 72 5.19 -0.92 13.10
C PHE A 72 6.33 0.11 12.97
N ILE A 73 6.20 1.01 12.00
CA ILE A 73 7.21 2.08 11.78
C ILE A 73 7.23 3.04 12.98
N THR A 74 6.06 3.44 13.47
CA THR A 74 5.93 4.33 14.63
C THR A 74 6.57 3.73 15.86
N ASP A 75 6.31 2.46 16.13
CA ASP A 75 6.87 1.74 17.27
C ASP A 75 8.39 1.65 17.21
N ILE A 76 8.94 1.27 16.06
CA ILE A 76 10.40 1.18 15.87
C ILE A 76 11.06 2.54 16.08
N VAL A 77 10.54 3.59 15.46
CA VAL A 77 11.13 4.93 15.57
C VAL A 77 11.08 5.43 17.01
N THR A 78 9.93 5.28 17.66
CA THR A 78 9.76 5.70 19.06
C THR A 78 10.62 4.87 20.01
N PHE A 79 10.73 3.58 19.78
CA PHE A 79 11.60 2.69 20.55
C PHE A 79 13.07 3.07 20.42
N LEU A 80 13.55 3.28 19.18
CA LEU A 80 14.94 3.74 18.93
C LEU A 80 15.22 5.07 19.59
N GLN A 81 14.27 6.00 19.53
CA GLN A 81 14.38 7.29 20.20
C GLN A 81 14.51 7.14 21.73
N LEU A 82 13.65 6.33 22.34
CA LEU A 82 13.73 6.01 23.78
C LEU A 82 15.06 5.35 24.14
N TYR A 83 15.51 4.41 23.31
CA TYR A 83 16.78 3.73 23.52
C TYR A 83 17.97 4.69 23.47
N ILE A 84 18.04 5.55 22.45
CA ILE A 84 19.11 6.56 22.30
C ILE A 84 19.10 7.53 23.48
N MET A 85 17.94 7.99 23.93
CA MET A 85 17.82 8.95 25.05
C MET A 85 18.11 8.30 26.42
N SER A 86 18.09 6.97 26.51
CA SER A 86 18.39 6.23 27.75
C SER A 86 19.80 5.64 27.81
N ILE A 87 20.57 5.71 26.72
CA ILE A 87 21.88 5.05 26.56
C ILE A 87 22.92 5.42 27.62
N SER A 88 22.84 6.63 28.19
CA SER A 88 23.73 7.10 29.25
C SER A 88 23.53 6.41 30.59
N ARG A 89 22.45 5.68 30.78
CA ARG A 89 22.05 5.04 32.05
C ARG A 89 22.04 3.50 32.05
N TRP A 90 22.15 2.86 30.88
CA TRP A 90 21.92 1.42 30.76
C TRP A 90 22.87 0.72 29.79
N PRO A 91 24.03 0.23 30.22
CA PRO A 91 24.89 -0.62 29.38
C PRO A 91 24.77 -2.10 29.76
N ARG A 92 23.63 -2.78 29.53
CA ARG A 92 23.55 -4.25 29.68
C ARG A 92 22.85 -4.85 28.46
N ALA A 93 23.55 -5.74 27.76
CA ALA A 93 23.06 -6.44 26.59
C ALA A 93 21.76 -7.23 26.85
N GLU A 94 21.60 -7.79 28.06
CA GLU A 94 20.39 -8.49 28.48
C GLU A 94 19.13 -7.63 28.45
N LEU A 95 19.22 -6.35 28.81
CA LEU A 95 18.10 -5.42 28.77
C LEU A 95 17.67 -5.09 27.34
N VAL A 96 18.57 -5.12 26.39
CA VAL A 96 18.24 -4.88 24.97
C VAL A 96 17.32 -5.97 24.45
N TRP A 97 17.63 -7.23 24.73
CA TRP A 97 16.79 -8.36 24.30
C TRP A 97 15.42 -8.37 24.98
N LEU A 98 15.36 -8.03 26.26
CA LEU A 98 14.09 -7.90 26.98
C LEU A 98 13.23 -6.78 26.39
N ASN A 99 13.81 -5.65 26.06
CA ASN A 99 13.11 -4.53 25.45
C ASN A 99 12.65 -4.84 24.02
N LEU A 100 13.41 -5.60 23.23
CA LEU A 100 13.00 -6.07 21.92
C LEU A 100 11.84 -7.09 22.01
N ALA A 101 11.88 -7.99 22.98
CA ALA A 101 10.77 -8.90 23.23
C ALA A 101 9.50 -8.15 23.65
N THR A 102 9.63 -7.12 24.49
CA THR A 102 8.53 -6.23 24.88
C THR A 102 7.98 -5.47 23.67
N LEU A 103 8.84 -4.96 22.78
CA LEU A 103 8.43 -4.29 21.55
C LEU A 103 7.61 -5.21 20.65
N LEU A 104 8.07 -6.44 20.45
CA LEU A 104 7.35 -7.43 19.66
C LEU A 104 6.00 -7.77 20.30
N PHE A 105 5.96 -7.94 21.62
CA PHE A 105 4.71 -8.21 22.36
C PHE A 105 3.72 -7.06 22.24
N VAL A 106 4.16 -5.81 22.41
CA VAL A 106 3.34 -4.61 22.25
C VAL A 106 2.80 -4.52 20.83
N PHE A 107 3.66 -4.71 19.82
CA PHE A 107 3.24 -4.71 18.42
C PHE A 107 2.15 -5.76 18.14
N ILE A 108 2.29 -6.98 18.68
CA ILE A 108 1.25 -8.02 18.54
C ILE A 108 -0.08 -7.54 19.14
N LEU A 109 -0.05 -6.95 20.35
CA LEU A 109 -1.26 -6.42 20.99
C LEU A 109 -1.88 -5.28 20.18
N GLN A 110 -1.06 -4.40 19.62
CA GLN A 110 -1.53 -3.29 18.78
C GLN A 110 -2.14 -3.80 17.48
N VAL A 111 -1.55 -4.83 16.83
CA VAL A 111 -2.15 -5.48 15.66
C VAL A 111 -3.51 -6.09 16.01
N LEU A 112 -3.64 -6.76 17.14
CA LEU A 112 -4.92 -7.28 17.62
C LEU A 112 -5.93 -6.16 17.87
N ALA A 113 -5.50 -5.05 18.46
CA ALA A 113 -6.34 -3.86 18.66
C ALA A 113 -6.79 -3.28 17.30
N VAL A 114 -5.90 -3.11 16.33
CA VAL A 114 -6.22 -2.65 14.96
C VAL A 114 -7.27 -3.56 14.32
N ILE A 115 -7.08 -4.88 14.39
CA ILE A 115 -8.02 -5.86 13.85
C ILE A 115 -9.39 -5.68 14.51
N LEU A 116 -9.43 -5.67 15.84
CA LEU A 116 -10.66 -5.51 16.61
C LEU A 116 -11.40 -4.22 16.23
N PHE A 117 -10.69 -3.09 16.23
CA PHE A 117 -11.29 -1.78 15.92
C PHE A 117 -11.76 -1.66 14.47
N VAL A 118 -11.06 -2.27 13.50
CA VAL A 118 -11.49 -2.26 12.10
C VAL A 118 -12.76 -3.09 11.93
N TYR A 119 -12.83 -4.28 12.52
CA TYR A 119 -14.04 -5.11 12.45
C TYR A 119 -15.22 -4.49 13.19
N LEU A 120 -14.97 -3.98 14.39
CA LEU A 120 -15.99 -3.27 15.18
C LEU A 120 -16.48 -2.02 14.44
N GLY A 121 -15.56 -1.25 13.87
CA GLY A 121 -15.87 -0.07 13.10
C GLY A 121 -16.74 -0.37 11.88
N ASN A 122 -16.40 -1.40 11.11
CA ASN A 122 -17.23 -1.84 9.99
C ASN A 122 -18.59 -2.37 10.46
N PHE A 123 -18.64 -3.11 11.56
CA PHE A 123 -19.90 -3.59 12.11
C PHE A 123 -20.83 -2.42 12.51
N VAL A 124 -20.31 -1.45 13.26
CA VAL A 124 -21.07 -0.27 13.68
C VAL A 124 -21.47 0.57 12.47
N TYR A 125 -20.56 0.79 11.53
CA TYR A 125 -20.83 1.56 10.32
C TYR A 125 -22.01 0.98 9.53
N PHE A 126 -21.97 -0.31 9.20
CA PHE A 126 -23.02 -0.98 8.41
C PHE A 126 -24.32 -1.20 9.18
N LYS A 127 -24.29 -1.12 10.51
CA LYS A 127 -25.50 -1.10 11.33
C LYS A 127 -26.21 0.26 11.29
N LEU A 128 -25.43 1.35 11.24
CA LEU A 128 -25.94 2.72 11.20
C LEU A 128 -26.28 3.17 9.77
N ASN A 129 -25.60 2.66 8.76
CA ASN A 129 -25.79 3.01 7.36
C ASN A 129 -26.29 1.77 6.61
N PRO A 130 -27.59 1.68 6.32
CA PRO A 130 -28.14 0.62 5.48
C PRO A 130 -27.55 0.68 4.06
N PRO A 131 -27.59 -0.41 3.30
CA PRO A 131 -27.09 -0.40 1.93
C PRO A 131 -27.87 0.59 1.05
N GLU A 132 -27.15 1.37 0.24
CA GLU A 132 -27.73 2.32 -0.70
C GLU A 132 -28.45 1.56 -1.84
N ASP A 133 -29.68 1.98 -2.15
CA ASP A 133 -30.39 1.47 -3.31
C ASP A 133 -29.77 2.03 -4.59
N CYS A 134 -29.39 1.14 -5.50
CA CYS A 134 -28.67 1.54 -6.70
C CYS A 134 -29.24 0.94 -7.96
N ILE A 135 -29.11 1.68 -9.07
CA ILE A 135 -29.40 1.23 -10.43
C ILE A 135 -28.14 1.22 -11.29
N ILE A 136 -28.11 0.32 -12.25
CA ILE A 136 -27.07 0.30 -13.29
C ILE A 136 -27.69 0.86 -14.58
N ILE A 137 -27.05 1.85 -15.18
CA ILE A 137 -27.40 2.42 -16.48
C ILE A 137 -26.35 1.96 -17.48
N CYS A 138 -26.76 1.26 -18.53
CA CYS A 138 -25.87 0.72 -19.56
C CYS A 138 -26.54 0.68 -20.94
N ASP A 139 -25.76 0.39 -21.98
CA ASP A 139 -26.26 0.16 -23.35
C ASP A 139 -26.54 -1.32 -23.61
N CYS A 140 -25.75 -2.23 -23.04
CA CYS A 140 -25.79 -3.65 -23.31
C CYS A 140 -25.93 -4.50 -22.03
N ASP A 141 -26.80 -5.52 -22.07
CA ASP A 141 -27.07 -6.39 -20.90
C ASP A 141 -25.87 -7.27 -20.49
N ALA A 142 -25.00 -7.64 -21.42
CA ALA A 142 -23.85 -8.48 -21.12
C ALA A 142 -22.85 -7.81 -20.17
N ASP A 143 -22.52 -6.54 -20.43
CA ASP A 143 -21.61 -5.75 -19.61
C ASP A 143 -22.23 -5.42 -18.25
N ALA A 144 -23.56 -5.21 -18.24
CA ALA A 144 -24.32 -4.96 -17.02
C ALA A 144 -24.31 -6.16 -16.07
N LEU A 145 -24.38 -7.39 -16.57
CA LEU A 145 -24.33 -8.59 -15.75
C LEU A 145 -22.98 -8.74 -15.04
N GLN A 146 -21.89 -8.39 -15.72
CA GLN A 146 -20.55 -8.41 -15.12
C GLN A 146 -20.44 -7.39 -13.99
N LEU A 147 -20.92 -6.15 -14.22
CA LEU A 147 -20.95 -5.11 -13.19
C LEU A 147 -21.87 -5.49 -12.02
N ALA A 148 -23.05 -6.06 -12.30
CA ALA A 148 -23.96 -6.54 -11.28
C ALA A 148 -23.32 -7.62 -10.38
N ALA A 149 -22.51 -8.52 -10.96
CA ALA A 149 -21.74 -9.49 -10.21
C ALA A 149 -20.69 -8.85 -9.30
N HIS A 150 -20.06 -7.74 -9.74
CA HIS A 150 -19.15 -6.95 -8.91
C HIS A 150 -19.89 -6.25 -7.77
N ILE A 151 -21.01 -5.59 -8.04
CA ILE A 151 -21.83 -4.91 -7.02
C ILE A 151 -22.33 -5.90 -5.98
N LYS A 152 -22.75 -7.13 -6.37
CA LYS A 152 -23.15 -8.20 -5.44
C LYS A 152 -22.07 -8.58 -4.42
N ARG A 153 -20.76 -8.36 -4.73
CA ARG A 153 -19.67 -8.55 -3.75
C ARG A 153 -19.64 -7.47 -2.66
N TYR A 154 -20.28 -6.32 -2.91
CA TYR A 154 -20.41 -5.18 -2.00
C TYR A 154 -21.83 -5.01 -1.44
N ARG A 155 -22.57 -6.11 -1.31
CA ARG A 155 -23.97 -6.15 -0.86
C ARG A 155 -24.26 -5.47 0.50
N LYS A 156 -23.23 -5.19 1.29
CA LYS A 156 -23.35 -4.40 2.53
C LYS A 156 -23.38 -2.90 2.27
N GLN A 157 -22.92 -2.46 1.11
CA GLN A 157 -22.83 -1.06 0.71
C GLN A 157 -23.93 -0.70 -0.28
N TYR A 158 -24.24 -1.62 -1.23
CA TYR A 158 -25.16 -1.38 -2.32
C TYR A 158 -26.18 -2.50 -2.46
N ARG A 159 -27.41 -2.11 -2.72
CA ARG A 159 -28.52 -3.01 -3.05
C ARG A 159 -28.95 -2.69 -4.50
N LEU A 160 -28.61 -3.56 -5.43
CA LEU A 160 -29.00 -3.40 -6.82
C LEU A 160 -30.51 -3.59 -6.98
N THR A 161 -31.20 -2.53 -7.36
CA THR A 161 -32.64 -2.49 -7.56
C THR A 161 -33.00 -2.89 -9.00
N ARG A 162 -32.35 -2.29 -10.00
CA ARG A 162 -32.68 -2.50 -11.41
C ARG A 162 -31.48 -2.22 -12.33
N ILE A 163 -31.46 -2.90 -13.47
CA ILE A 163 -30.58 -2.59 -14.61
C ILE A 163 -31.46 -1.93 -15.67
N VAL A 164 -31.03 -0.76 -16.18
CA VAL A 164 -31.84 0.08 -17.06
C VAL A 164 -30.98 0.54 -18.25
N SER A 165 -31.60 0.58 -19.44
CA SER A 165 -30.95 1.19 -20.61
C SER A 165 -30.95 2.72 -20.47
N TYR A 166 -29.89 3.39 -20.95
CA TYR A 166 -29.86 4.86 -20.98
C TYR A 166 -30.94 5.46 -21.91
N LYS A 167 -31.59 4.64 -22.76
CA LYS A 167 -32.69 5.02 -23.65
C LYS A 167 -34.08 4.90 -23.01
N ASP A 168 -34.15 4.39 -21.80
CA ASP A 168 -35.40 4.15 -21.11
C ASP A 168 -36.11 5.48 -20.80
N PRO A 169 -37.39 5.66 -21.19
CA PRO A 169 -38.14 6.88 -20.91
C PRO A 169 -38.37 7.12 -19.41
N GLU A 170 -38.34 6.06 -18.59
CA GLU A 170 -38.48 6.13 -17.13
C GLU A 170 -37.15 6.38 -16.38
N LEU A 171 -36.05 6.62 -17.09
CA LEU A 171 -34.73 6.77 -16.48
C LEU A 171 -34.67 7.89 -15.43
N LYS A 172 -35.25 9.04 -15.72
CA LYS A 172 -35.24 10.21 -14.81
C LYS A 172 -35.95 9.95 -13.48
N PRO A 173 -37.19 9.42 -13.44
CA PRO A 173 -37.83 8.99 -12.19
C PRO A 173 -37.01 7.95 -11.42
N LEU A 174 -36.43 6.96 -12.12
CA LEU A 174 -35.62 5.92 -11.49
C LEU A 174 -34.35 6.47 -10.81
N ILE A 175 -33.66 7.43 -11.46
CA ILE A 175 -32.51 8.11 -10.86
C ILE A 175 -32.92 8.81 -9.54
N ARG A 176 -34.08 9.48 -9.51
CA ARG A 176 -34.53 10.21 -8.35
C ARG A 176 -34.95 9.33 -7.17
N HIS A 177 -35.39 8.09 -7.44
CA HIS A 177 -35.85 7.15 -6.40
C HIS A 177 -34.73 6.24 -5.83
N ASN A 178 -33.52 6.36 -6.33
CA ASN A 178 -32.39 5.57 -5.89
C ASN A 178 -31.27 6.45 -5.32
N ASP A 179 -30.54 5.93 -4.34
CA ASP A 179 -29.48 6.66 -3.65
C ASP A 179 -28.21 6.75 -4.50
N ALA A 180 -28.00 5.77 -5.39
CA ALA A 180 -26.80 5.67 -6.22
C ALA A 180 -27.09 5.22 -7.64
N VAL A 181 -26.29 5.70 -8.58
CA VAL A 181 -26.37 5.38 -10.00
C VAL A 181 -25.00 4.94 -10.51
N PHE A 182 -24.93 3.77 -11.11
CA PHE A 182 -23.75 3.24 -11.77
C PHE A 182 -23.90 3.40 -13.29
N ILE A 183 -23.06 4.23 -13.91
CA ILE A 183 -23.07 4.49 -15.34
C ILE A 183 -21.96 3.68 -15.99
N PHE A 184 -22.34 2.79 -16.92
CA PHE A 184 -21.42 1.84 -17.53
C PHE A 184 -21.65 1.79 -19.05
N ASN A 185 -20.59 1.98 -19.82
CA ASN A 185 -20.62 1.90 -21.30
C ASN A 185 -21.73 2.73 -21.95
N VAL A 186 -21.90 4.00 -21.51
CA VAL A 186 -22.89 4.94 -22.05
C VAL A 186 -22.17 5.98 -22.93
N PRO A 187 -22.70 6.32 -24.11
CA PRO A 187 -22.10 7.32 -24.99
C PRO A 187 -21.89 8.68 -24.29
N PRO A 188 -20.81 9.43 -24.61
CA PRO A 188 -20.40 10.63 -23.86
C PRO A 188 -21.48 11.71 -23.71
N ALA A 189 -22.27 11.96 -24.75
CA ALA A 189 -23.30 12.99 -24.69
C ALA A 189 -24.44 12.65 -23.72
N GLN A 190 -24.89 11.39 -23.72
CA GLN A 190 -25.91 10.89 -22.80
C GLN A 190 -25.35 10.72 -21.37
N LYS A 191 -24.11 10.26 -21.25
CA LYS A 191 -23.37 10.18 -19.97
C LYS A 191 -23.35 11.54 -19.27
N ALA A 192 -23.01 12.61 -19.99
CA ALA A 192 -22.99 13.97 -19.44
C ALA A 192 -24.38 14.43 -18.96
N ALA A 193 -25.44 14.21 -19.75
CA ALA A 193 -26.78 14.58 -19.37
C ALA A 193 -27.29 13.80 -18.13
N ILE A 194 -26.96 12.51 -18.02
CA ILE A 194 -27.31 11.67 -16.86
C ILE A 194 -26.59 12.16 -15.62
N ILE A 195 -25.27 12.46 -15.71
CA ILE A 195 -24.48 13.00 -14.62
C ILE A 195 -25.05 14.31 -14.13
N GLU A 196 -25.35 15.24 -15.04
CA GLU A 196 -25.93 16.54 -14.69
C GLU A 196 -27.29 16.37 -13.96
N TYR A 197 -28.14 15.49 -14.47
CA TYR A 197 -29.44 15.23 -13.86
C TYR A 197 -29.31 14.60 -12.47
N ALA A 198 -28.48 13.57 -12.30
CA ALA A 198 -28.27 12.89 -11.04
C ALA A 198 -27.63 13.83 -10.00
N TYR A 199 -26.66 14.66 -10.41
CA TYR A 199 -26.03 15.65 -9.55
C TYR A 199 -27.05 16.68 -9.00
N LYS A 200 -27.95 17.18 -9.84
CA LYS A 200 -29.03 18.10 -9.43
C LYS A 200 -30.00 17.48 -8.40
N HIS A 201 -30.09 16.15 -8.35
CA HIS A 201 -30.99 15.43 -7.44
C HIS A 201 -30.25 14.79 -6.25
N TYR A 202 -28.98 15.16 -6.03
CA TYR A 202 -28.15 14.65 -4.91
C TYR A 202 -27.98 13.13 -4.89
N THR A 203 -28.10 12.47 -6.04
CA THR A 203 -27.86 11.03 -6.19
C THR A 203 -26.36 10.75 -6.34
N ASN A 204 -25.84 9.76 -5.62
CA ASN A 204 -24.45 9.36 -5.72
C ASN A 204 -24.17 8.78 -7.11
N ILE A 205 -23.09 9.24 -7.78
CA ILE A 205 -22.80 8.89 -9.16
C ILE A 205 -21.47 8.11 -9.21
N TYR A 206 -21.53 6.90 -9.74
CA TYR A 206 -20.38 6.06 -10.02
C TYR A 206 -20.27 5.86 -11.53
N VAL A 207 -19.18 6.31 -12.11
CA VAL A 207 -18.95 6.26 -13.55
C VAL A 207 -17.78 5.34 -13.86
N GLN A 208 -17.95 4.48 -14.85
CA GLN A 208 -16.81 3.74 -15.38
C GLN A 208 -15.81 4.72 -15.98
N THR A 209 -14.56 4.60 -15.56
CA THR A 209 -13.46 5.42 -16.06
C THR A 209 -12.80 4.76 -17.27
N ASP A 210 -12.64 5.52 -18.35
CA ASP A 210 -11.80 5.16 -19.49
C ASP A 210 -10.33 5.55 -19.22
N VAL A 211 -9.42 5.07 -20.06
CA VAL A 211 -7.98 5.40 -19.93
C VAL A 211 -7.76 6.91 -19.99
N ALA A 212 -8.52 7.61 -20.82
CA ALA A 212 -8.48 9.06 -20.91
C ALA A 212 -8.92 9.74 -19.60
N ASP A 213 -9.98 9.25 -18.95
CA ASP A 213 -10.47 9.77 -17.67
C ASP A 213 -9.42 9.59 -16.56
N VAL A 214 -8.70 8.45 -16.56
CA VAL A 214 -7.62 8.21 -15.61
C VAL A 214 -6.45 9.18 -15.83
N MET A 215 -6.10 9.46 -17.08
CA MET A 215 -5.08 10.45 -17.41
C MET A 215 -5.52 11.87 -17.02
N LEU A 216 -6.77 12.23 -17.27
CA LEU A 216 -7.34 13.52 -16.88
C LEU A 216 -7.37 13.75 -15.37
N ASN A 217 -7.43 12.68 -14.56
CA ASN A 217 -7.36 12.80 -13.10
C ASN A 217 -5.99 13.30 -12.58
N THR A 218 -4.94 13.18 -13.39
CA THR A 218 -3.61 13.73 -13.10
C THR A 218 -3.38 15.11 -13.68
N ALA A 219 -4.34 15.64 -14.46
CA ALA A 219 -4.25 16.93 -15.08
C ALA A 219 -4.37 18.06 -14.06
N LYS A 220 -3.62 19.14 -14.30
CA LYS A 220 -3.72 20.38 -13.53
C LYS A 220 -4.56 21.39 -14.27
N PHE A 221 -5.46 22.06 -13.54
CA PHE A 221 -6.16 23.21 -14.07
C PHE A 221 -5.19 24.39 -14.19
N GLU A 222 -5.06 24.92 -15.39
CA GLU A 222 -4.29 26.14 -15.67
C GLU A 222 -5.22 27.16 -16.37
N LEU A 223 -5.06 28.43 -16.00
CA LEU A 223 -5.75 29.53 -16.64
C LEU A 223 -4.78 30.14 -17.67
N MET A 224 -5.18 30.12 -18.94
CA MET A 224 -4.52 30.85 -20.01
C MET A 224 -5.43 32.00 -20.38
N ASP A 225 -5.14 33.20 -19.86
CA ASP A 225 -6.02 34.36 -19.88
C ASP A 225 -7.42 34.03 -19.36
N ASP A 226 -8.45 34.13 -20.17
CA ASP A 226 -9.84 33.82 -19.81
C ASP A 226 -10.26 32.39 -20.10
N MET A 227 -9.33 31.54 -20.57
CA MET A 227 -9.61 30.15 -20.92
C MET A 227 -9.01 29.19 -19.89
N SER A 228 -9.88 28.36 -19.31
CA SER A 228 -9.43 27.26 -18.44
C SER A 228 -9.03 26.04 -19.28
N VAL A 229 -7.79 25.61 -19.15
CA VAL A 229 -7.24 24.43 -19.83
C VAL A 229 -6.81 23.36 -18.82
N LEU A 230 -6.90 22.10 -19.25
CA LEU A 230 -6.37 20.97 -18.49
C LEU A 230 -4.99 20.63 -19.03
N HIS A 231 -3.97 20.93 -18.25
CA HIS A 231 -2.60 20.54 -18.57
C HIS A 231 -2.33 19.12 -18.05
N LEU A 232 -2.06 18.21 -18.97
CA LEU A 232 -1.60 16.85 -18.67
C LEU A 232 -0.07 16.84 -18.66
N PRO A 233 0.57 16.93 -17.48
CA PRO A 233 2.02 16.89 -17.45
C PRO A 233 2.48 15.48 -17.86
N VAL A 234 3.37 15.40 -18.84
CA VAL A 234 4.16 14.19 -19.06
C VAL A 234 5.11 14.08 -17.89
N THR A 235 4.73 13.27 -16.91
CA THR A 235 5.45 13.17 -15.64
C THR A 235 6.78 12.45 -15.81
N GLU A 236 7.79 13.18 -16.21
CA GLU A 236 9.15 12.84 -15.85
C GLU A 236 9.40 13.30 -14.40
N LEU A 237 10.11 12.49 -13.63
CA LEU A 237 10.51 12.87 -12.28
C LEU A 237 11.27 14.20 -12.31
N SER A 238 10.91 15.16 -11.45
CA SER A 238 11.66 16.40 -11.29
C SER A 238 13.11 16.12 -10.86
N PHE A 239 13.99 17.09 -10.99
CA PHE A 239 15.39 16.93 -10.57
C PHE A 239 15.47 16.54 -9.09
N GLU A 240 14.69 17.19 -8.22
CA GLU A 240 14.65 16.90 -6.78
C GLU A 240 14.13 15.47 -6.53
N GLN A 241 13.09 15.05 -7.21
CA GLN A 241 12.54 13.69 -7.10
C GLN A 241 13.54 12.64 -7.56
N ARG A 242 14.28 12.90 -8.65
CA ARG A 242 15.37 12.01 -9.12
C ARG A 242 16.50 11.94 -8.12
N PHE A 243 16.86 13.07 -7.52
CA PHE A 243 17.90 13.12 -6.49
C PHE A 243 17.50 12.35 -5.24
N VAL A 244 16.30 12.62 -4.70
CA VAL A 244 15.78 11.91 -3.52
C VAL A 244 15.65 10.42 -3.80
N LYS A 245 15.10 10.04 -4.96
CA LYS A 245 15.03 8.65 -5.37
C LYS A 245 16.42 8.00 -5.39
N ARG A 246 17.42 8.65 -6.00
CA ARG A 246 18.78 8.11 -6.10
C ARG A 246 19.44 7.96 -4.74
N ALA A 247 19.26 8.94 -3.87
CA ALA A 247 19.76 8.89 -2.50
C ALA A 247 19.13 7.72 -1.72
N MET A 248 17.80 7.56 -1.82
CA MET A 248 17.09 6.42 -1.22
C MET A 248 17.55 5.07 -1.78
N ASP A 249 17.66 4.96 -3.11
CA ASP A 249 18.14 3.75 -3.76
C ASP A 249 19.55 3.35 -3.25
N LEU A 250 20.45 4.32 -3.11
CA LEU A 250 21.82 4.09 -2.61
C LEU A 250 21.84 3.72 -1.12
N LEU A 251 21.06 4.40 -0.29
CA LEU A 251 20.98 4.11 1.14
C LEU A 251 20.40 2.71 1.39
N VAL A 252 19.25 2.41 0.78
CA VAL A 252 18.58 1.12 0.96
C VAL A 252 19.43 -0.02 0.42
N SER A 253 19.99 0.12 -0.79
CA SER A 253 20.86 -0.92 -1.38
C SER A 253 22.16 -1.09 -0.60
N GLY A 254 22.75 -0.01 -0.10
CA GLY A 254 23.95 -0.04 0.73
C GLY A 254 23.73 -0.80 2.04
N ILE A 255 22.68 -0.43 2.78
CA ILE A 255 22.31 -1.09 4.04
C ILE A 255 21.98 -2.57 3.78
N ALA A 256 21.17 -2.86 2.75
CA ALA A 256 20.81 -4.23 2.39
C ALA A 256 22.05 -5.07 2.05
N THR A 257 22.99 -4.50 1.30
CA THR A 257 24.26 -5.18 0.95
C THR A 257 25.09 -5.49 2.19
N ILE A 258 25.20 -4.57 3.14
CA ILE A 258 25.94 -4.80 4.38
C ILE A 258 25.29 -5.91 5.21
N ILE A 259 23.98 -5.85 5.40
CA ILE A 259 23.23 -6.81 6.22
C ILE A 259 23.25 -8.21 5.57
N LEU A 260 23.12 -8.28 4.26
CA LEU A 260 23.09 -9.56 3.51
C LEU A 260 24.48 -10.08 3.16
N SER A 261 25.55 -9.31 3.36
CA SER A 261 26.92 -9.71 2.98
C SER A 261 27.37 -11.05 3.56
N PRO A 262 27.07 -11.43 4.84
CA PRO A 262 27.43 -12.75 5.36
C PRO A 262 26.72 -13.87 4.61
N LEU A 263 25.43 -13.70 4.32
CA LEU A 263 24.64 -14.67 3.56
C LEU A 263 25.15 -14.78 2.13
N MET A 264 25.46 -13.65 1.50
CA MET A 264 26.04 -13.60 0.15
C MET A 264 27.38 -14.33 0.07
N LEU A 265 28.20 -14.23 1.11
CA LEU A 265 29.48 -14.93 1.21
C LEU A 265 29.27 -16.45 1.34
N VAL A 266 28.35 -16.89 2.16
CA VAL A 266 27.99 -18.31 2.32
C VAL A 266 27.51 -18.90 1.00
N ILE A 267 26.64 -18.19 0.28
CA ILE A 267 26.14 -18.61 -1.05
C ILE A 267 27.30 -18.68 -2.05
N ALA A 268 28.18 -17.69 -2.07
CA ALA A 268 29.34 -17.66 -2.95
C ALA A 268 30.28 -18.86 -2.70
N LEU A 269 30.52 -19.18 -1.42
CA LEU A 269 31.32 -20.33 -1.02
C LEU A 269 30.67 -21.66 -1.42
N ALA A 270 29.35 -21.79 -1.19
CA ALA A 270 28.58 -22.96 -1.57
C ALA A 270 28.64 -23.23 -3.08
N ILE A 271 28.48 -22.20 -3.92
CA ILE A 271 28.62 -22.31 -5.38
C ILE A 271 30.05 -22.71 -5.77
N LYS A 272 31.05 -22.15 -5.10
CA LYS A 272 32.45 -22.45 -5.38
C LYS A 272 32.83 -23.89 -5.02
N LEU A 273 32.27 -24.45 -3.98
CA LEU A 273 32.49 -25.83 -3.55
C LEU A 273 31.70 -26.84 -4.38
N ASP A 274 30.54 -26.48 -4.92
CA ASP A 274 29.68 -27.38 -5.69
C ASP A 274 30.25 -27.65 -7.12
N ASP A 275 30.75 -26.60 -7.80
CA ASP A 275 31.16 -26.72 -9.23
C ASP A 275 32.51 -26.08 -9.55
N HIS A 276 33.31 -25.64 -8.57
CA HIS A 276 34.66 -25.06 -8.69
C HIS A 276 34.82 -23.90 -9.70
N GLY A 277 33.76 -23.51 -10.41
CA GLY A 277 33.75 -22.45 -11.42
C GLY A 277 33.56 -21.03 -10.86
N PRO A 278 33.28 -20.02 -11.71
CA PRO A 278 33.04 -18.66 -11.29
C PRO A 278 31.70 -18.55 -10.50
N VAL A 279 31.70 -17.77 -9.42
CA VAL A 279 30.54 -17.58 -8.54
C VAL A 279 29.43 -16.77 -9.23
N PHE A 280 29.84 -15.79 -10.05
CA PHE A 280 28.91 -14.88 -10.71
C PHE A 280 28.76 -15.17 -12.20
N PHE A 281 27.53 -15.16 -12.66
CA PHE A 281 27.15 -15.11 -14.05
C PHE A 281 26.89 -13.66 -14.47
N LYS A 282 27.39 -13.24 -15.62
CA LYS A 282 27.25 -11.88 -16.17
C LYS A 282 26.31 -11.91 -17.37
N GLN A 283 25.17 -11.22 -17.26
CA GLN A 283 24.22 -11.10 -18.35
C GLN A 283 24.16 -9.67 -18.86
N GLN A 284 24.21 -9.47 -20.14
CA GLN A 284 23.98 -8.16 -20.76
C GLN A 284 22.49 -7.85 -20.76
N ARG A 285 22.14 -6.64 -20.37
CA ARG A 285 20.78 -6.10 -20.39
C ARG A 285 20.78 -4.70 -20.96
N ALA A 286 19.69 -4.30 -21.63
CA ALA A 286 19.50 -2.95 -22.10
C ALA A 286 18.66 -2.15 -21.08
N THR A 287 19.02 -0.89 -20.85
CA THR A 287 18.20 0.09 -20.12
C THR A 287 17.04 0.57 -20.99
N LYS A 288 16.12 1.34 -20.42
CA LYS A 288 15.05 2.03 -21.13
C LYS A 288 15.56 2.87 -22.32
N ASP A 289 16.76 3.44 -22.20
CA ASP A 289 17.41 4.29 -23.21
C ASP A 289 18.32 3.52 -24.15
N GLY A 290 18.25 2.18 -24.18
CA GLY A 290 19.05 1.33 -25.07
C GLY A 290 20.52 1.14 -24.63
N ARG A 291 20.95 1.70 -23.49
CA ARG A 291 22.33 1.50 -23.00
C ARG A 291 22.50 0.07 -22.47
N ILE A 292 23.53 -0.60 -22.91
CA ILE A 292 23.85 -1.97 -22.48
C ILE A 292 24.61 -1.92 -21.16
N PHE A 293 24.15 -2.68 -20.16
CA PHE A 293 24.86 -2.88 -18.90
C PHE A 293 24.91 -4.35 -18.52
N LYS A 294 25.86 -4.72 -17.65
CA LYS A 294 26.05 -6.10 -17.20
C LYS A 294 25.41 -6.29 -15.82
N VAL A 295 24.44 -7.21 -15.73
CA VAL A 295 23.86 -7.65 -14.44
C VAL A 295 24.68 -8.84 -13.94
N TYR A 296 25.05 -8.80 -12.67
CA TYR A 296 25.67 -9.89 -11.95
C TYR A 296 24.60 -10.72 -11.24
N LYS A 297 24.63 -12.04 -11.47
CA LYS A 297 23.73 -12.99 -10.80
C LYS A 297 24.57 -14.12 -10.22
N TYR A 298 24.13 -14.73 -9.14
CA TYR A 298 24.73 -15.98 -8.70
C TYR A 298 24.53 -17.05 -9.76
N ARG A 299 25.58 -17.83 -10.01
CA ARG A 299 25.53 -18.91 -10.98
C ARG A 299 24.75 -20.09 -10.40
N THR A 300 23.71 -20.51 -11.10
CA THR A 300 22.85 -21.64 -10.74
C THR A 300 22.98 -22.82 -11.71
N MET A 301 23.78 -22.67 -12.77
CA MET A 301 23.97 -23.67 -13.84
C MET A 301 25.45 -23.90 -14.08
N LYS A 302 25.82 -25.09 -14.55
CA LYS A 302 27.18 -25.44 -14.96
C LYS A 302 27.67 -24.56 -16.13
N VAL A 303 28.99 -24.34 -16.25
CA VAL A 303 29.55 -23.57 -17.36
C VAL A 303 29.42 -24.39 -18.64
N HIS A 304 28.82 -23.81 -19.67
CA HIS A 304 28.78 -24.38 -21.03
C HIS A 304 29.57 -23.52 -21.99
N GLU A 305 29.99 -24.11 -23.10
CA GLU A 305 30.67 -23.40 -24.17
C GLU A 305 29.77 -22.35 -24.84
N PRO A 306 30.34 -21.24 -25.35
CA PRO A 306 29.54 -20.16 -25.96
C PRO A 306 28.89 -20.66 -27.25
N GLY A 307 27.58 -20.67 -27.33
CA GLY A 307 26.82 -21.01 -28.54
C GLY A 307 25.46 -21.66 -28.31
N GLU A 308 25.16 -22.20 -27.14
CA GLU A 308 23.89 -22.86 -26.83
C GLU A 308 23.07 -22.05 -25.81
N GLU A 309 22.39 -20.98 -26.24
CA GLU A 309 21.42 -20.26 -25.45
C GLU A 309 20.06 -20.93 -25.59
N PHE A 310 19.83 -22.04 -24.89
CA PHE A 310 18.48 -22.59 -24.72
C PHE A 310 17.83 -22.06 -23.43
N SER A 311 16.54 -21.76 -23.54
CA SER A 311 15.74 -21.41 -22.38
C SER A 311 15.70 -22.58 -21.39
N ALA A 312 16.09 -22.35 -20.13
CA ALA A 312 16.16 -23.38 -19.12
C ALA A 312 14.77 -23.89 -18.73
N SER A 313 14.53 -25.20 -18.81
CA SER A 313 13.34 -25.85 -18.28
C SER A 313 13.47 -26.12 -16.78
N GLU A 314 12.36 -26.44 -16.13
CA GLU A 314 12.28 -26.65 -14.68
C GLU A 314 13.15 -27.83 -14.18
N ASN A 315 13.37 -28.86 -15.04
CA ASN A 315 14.19 -30.06 -14.78
C ASN A 315 15.42 -30.17 -15.70
N ASP A 316 16.18 -29.07 -15.83
CA ASP A 316 17.36 -29.04 -16.66
C ASP A 316 18.59 -29.65 -15.93
N ASP A 317 19.22 -30.65 -16.50
CA ASP A 317 20.41 -31.35 -15.93
C ASP A 317 21.64 -30.44 -15.76
N ARG A 318 21.60 -29.26 -16.36
CA ARG A 318 22.62 -28.23 -16.22
C ARG A 318 22.57 -27.48 -14.90
N ILE A 319 21.48 -27.62 -14.13
CA ILE A 319 21.29 -26.94 -12.84
C ILE A 319 22.17 -27.62 -11.80
N THR A 320 23.00 -26.83 -11.09
CA THR A 320 23.83 -27.33 -10.00
C THR A 320 23.00 -27.68 -8.77
N ARG A 321 23.53 -28.45 -7.82
CA ARG A 321 22.81 -28.81 -6.57
C ARG A 321 22.44 -27.56 -5.79
N VAL A 322 23.40 -26.65 -5.62
CA VAL A 322 23.17 -25.35 -4.98
C VAL A 322 22.22 -24.48 -5.81
N GLY A 323 22.34 -24.53 -7.14
CA GLY A 323 21.47 -23.81 -8.06
C GLY A 323 19.99 -24.20 -7.94
N ARG A 324 19.68 -25.46 -7.57
CA ARG A 324 18.31 -25.94 -7.35
C ARG A 324 17.67 -25.34 -6.09
N ILE A 325 18.49 -25.01 -5.08
CA ILE A 325 18.03 -24.36 -3.85
C ILE A 325 17.85 -22.85 -4.05
N LEU A 326 18.66 -22.23 -4.91
CA LEU A 326 18.66 -20.80 -5.16
C LEU A 326 17.60 -20.32 -6.18
N ARG A 327 16.98 -21.23 -6.91
CA ARG A 327 15.87 -20.96 -7.86
C ARG A 327 14.53 -21.04 -7.17
#